data_f1c28e0296205906a8293630201fabb6
#
_entry.id   f1c28e0296205906a8293630201fabb6
#
_cell.length_a   1.000
_cell.length_b   1.000
_cell.length_c   1.000
_cell.angle_alpha   90.00
_cell.angle_beta   90.00
_cell.angle_gamma   90.00
#
_symmetry.space_group_name_H-M   'P 1'
#
loop_
_entity.id
_entity.type
_entity.pdbx_description
1 polymer ?
#
loop_
_entity_poly.entity_id
_entity_poly.type
_entity_poly.pdbx_seq_one_letter_code
_entity_poly.pdbx_strand_id
1 'polypeptide(L)'
;MKKTGKIIAIIVVLALVAGGVYLFAGGRKNTAYSEEIARTQDISTYYTFSGNLSTKDSQIVTSTAKTTVKECLFSEGDVVKKNDIILKFSSGGTARAPMDGTLSNLYVEEGDEVTMGQQLLRVADYSNPQIVFNVDEYDRPALSVGQ
;
A
#
# COMPACT_ATOMS: atom_id res chain seq x y z
N MET A 1 -83.44 -11.69 -51.04
CA MET A 1 -82.45 -10.69 -50.76
C MET A 1 -82.44 -10.11 -49.32
N LYS A 2 -83.23 -10.60 -48.33
CA LYS A 2 -83.26 -10.07 -46.94
C LYS A 2 -82.41 -10.87 -45.93
N LYS A 3 -81.90 -12.07 -46.29
CA LYS A 3 -81.13 -12.89 -45.37
C LYS A 3 -79.63 -12.60 -45.41
N THR A 4 -79.05 -12.19 -46.55
CA THR A 4 -77.63 -11.88 -46.70
C THR A 4 -77.23 -10.61 -45.99
N GLY A 5 -78.08 -9.59 -45.91
CA GLY A 5 -77.79 -8.37 -45.16
C GLY A 5 -77.65 -8.57 -43.62
N LYS A 6 -78.46 -9.51 -43.09
CA LYS A 6 -78.40 -9.82 -41.67
C LYS A 6 -77.09 -10.57 -41.29
N ILE A 7 -76.58 -11.44 -42.18
CA ILE A 7 -75.35 -12.18 -42.01
C ILE A 7 -74.15 -11.22 -42.04
N ILE A 8 -74.14 -10.28 -42.98
CA ILE A 8 -73.05 -9.27 -43.05
C ILE A 8 -73.04 -8.38 -41.80
N ALA A 9 -74.22 -7.97 -41.30
CA ALA A 9 -74.34 -7.17 -40.11
C ALA A 9 -73.78 -7.91 -38.87
N ILE A 10 -74.01 -9.22 -38.73
CA ILE A 10 -73.52 -10.05 -37.64
C ILE A 10 -71.96 -10.18 -37.69
N ILE A 11 -71.42 -10.34 -38.90
CA ILE A 11 -69.97 -10.44 -39.12
C ILE A 11 -69.27 -9.12 -38.73
N VAL A 12 -69.86 -8.00 -39.11
CA VAL A 12 -69.30 -6.68 -38.75
C VAL A 12 -69.35 -6.44 -37.25
N VAL A 13 -70.44 -6.81 -36.60
CA VAL A 13 -70.54 -6.69 -35.14
C VAL A 13 -69.48 -7.61 -34.41
N LEU A 14 -69.35 -8.85 -34.89
CA LEU A 14 -68.32 -9.78 -34.36
C LEU A 14 -66.91 -9.25 -34.58
N ALA A 15 -66.61 -8.65 -35.74
CA ALA A 15 -65.32 -8.04 -36.01
C ALA A 15 -65.06 -6.81 -35.12
N LEU A 16 -66.05 -5.99 -34.84
CA LEU A 16 -65.91 -4.86 -33.89
C LEU A 16 -65.71 -5.31 -32.46
N VAL A 17 -66.43 -6.36 -32.03
CA VAL A 17 -66.21 -6.92 -30.65
C VAL A 17 -64.86 -7.56 -30.53
N ALA A 18 -64.43 -8.33 -31.53
CA ALA A 18 -63.09 -8.93 -31.52
C ALA A 18 -61.96 -7.87 -31.54
N GLY A 19 -62.11 -6.83 -32.36
CA GLY A 19 -61.19 -5.69 -32.40
C GLY A 19 -61.11 -4.92 -31.05
N GLY A 20 -62.29 -4.69 -30.44
CA GLY A 20 -62.36 -4.06 -29.11
C GLY A 20 -61.70 -4.86 -28.02
N VAL A 21 -61.92 -6.18 -28.01
CA VAL A 21 -61.25 -7.08 -27.06
C VAL A 21 -59.73 -7.11 -27.26
N TYR A 22 -59.25 -7.10 -28.51
CA TYR A 22 -57.86 -7.09 -28.84
C TYR A 22 -57.17 -5.81 -28.40
N LEU A 23 -57.79 -4.67 -28.57
CA LEU A 23 -57.28 -3.36 -28.13
C LEU A 23 -57.31 -3.23 -26.60
N PHE A 24 -58.31 -3.82 -25.93
CA PHE A 24 -58.41 -3.74 -24.47
C PHE A 24 -57.48 -4.73 -23.73
N ALA A 25 -57.24 -5.90 -24.33
CA ALA A 25 -56.36 -6.91 -23.78
C ALA A 25 -54.87 -6.60 -23.98
N GLY A 26 -54.51 -5.82 -25.04
CA GLY A 26 -53.09 -5.47 -25.35
C GLY A 26 -52.48 -4.39 -24.46
N GLY A 27 -53.25 -3.77 -23.56
CA GLY A 27 -52.80 -2.58 -22.82
C GLY A 27 -52.23 -2.80 -21.41
N ARG A 28 -52.14 -4.04 -20.90
CA ARG A 28 -51.55 -4.28 -19.57
C ARG A 28 -50.07 -4.50 -19.70
N LYS A 29 -49.30 -3.42 -19.74
CA LYS A 29 -47.88 -3.46 -19.42
C LYS A 29 -47.76 -3.76 -17.93
N ASN A 30 -47.44 -5.00 -17.59
CA ASN A 30 -47.00 -5.33 -16.24
C ASN A 30 -45.66 -4.64 -16.03
N THR A 31 -45.68 -3.47 -15.39
CA THR A 31 -44.47 -2.92 -14.78
C THR A 31 -44.11 -3.82 -13.60
N ALA A 32 -43.23 -4.75 -13.84
CA ALA A 32 -42.60 -5.48 -12.76
C ALA A 32 -41.74 -4.48 -11.97
N TYR A 33 -42.22 -4.06 -10.82
CA TYR A 33 -41.40 -3.35 -9.88
C TYR A 33 -40.45 -4.38 -9.27
N SER A 34 -39.15 -4.19 -9.48
CA SER A 34 -38.13 -4.94 -8.74
C SER A 34 -38.05 -4.31 -7.36
N GLU A 35 -38.58 -4.98 -6.36
CA GLU A 35 -38.36 -4.61 -4.98
C GLU A 35 -36.93 -4.98 -4.64
N GLU A 36 -36.06 -4.00 -4.51
CA GLU A 36 -34.72 -4.17 -3.97
C GLU A 36 -34.83 -4.05 -2.45
N ILE A 37 -34.65 -5.19 -1.78
CA ILE A 37 -34.70 -5.24 -0.32
C ILE A 37 -33.45 -4.54 0.20
N ALA A 38 -33.65 -3.45 0.94
CA ALA A 38 -32.56 -2.79 1.65
C ALA A 38 -31.92 -3.79 2.62
N ARG A 39 -30.67 -4.12 2.37
CA ARG A 39 -29.86 -4.95 3.30
C ARG A 39 -28.96 -4.03 4.10
N THR A 40 -28.99 -4.21 5.40
CA THR A 40 -28.00 -3.60 6.28
C THR A 40 -26.68 -4.33 6.06
N GLN A 41 -25.67 -3.63 5.56
CA GLN A 41 -24.32 -4.15 5.47
C GLN A 41 -23.44 -3.31 6.39
N ASP A 42 -22.57 -4.00 7.12
CA ASP A 42 -21.52 -3.32 7.88
C ASP A 42 -20.50 -2.77 6.88
N ILE A 43 -20.33 -1.46 6.92
CA ILE A 43 -19.31 -0.76 6.12
C ILE A 43 -18.06 -0.71 6.97
N SER A 44 -17.06 -1.52 6.62
CA SER A 44 -15.73 -1.42 7.22
C SER A 44 -14.91 -0.42 6.42
N THR A 45 -14.49 0.65 7.07
CA THR A 45 -13.57 1.62 6.49
C THR A 45 -12.14 1.18 6.78
N TYR A 46 -11.36 0.96 5.74
CA TYR A 46 -9.95 0.61 5.85
C TYR A 46 -9.10 1.84 5.52
N TYR A 47 -8.18 2.15 6.41
CA TYR A 47 -7.18 3.18 6.18
C TYR A 47 -5.86 2.52 5.78
N THR A 48 -5.32 2.91 4.64
CA THR A 48 -4.03 2.40 4.17
C THR A 48 -3.00 3.50 4.32
N PHE A 49 -1.98 3.25 5.12
CA PHE A 49 -0.88 4.17 5.33
C PHE A 49 0.38 3.61 4.69
N SER A 50 1.12 4.46 4.00
CA SER A 50 2.45 4.15 3.50
C SER A 50 3.48 4.79 4.40
N GLY A 51 4.45 4.03 4.86
CA GLY A 51 5.50 4.52 5.72
C GLY A 51 6.82 3.85 5.41
N ASN A 52 7.91 4.50 5.82
CA ASN A 52 9.25 3.93 5.73
C ASN A 52 9.63 3.30 7.07
N LEU A 53 10.10 2.07 6.98
CA LEU A 53 10.73 1.43 8.12
C LEU A 53 12.10 2.07 8.32
N SER A 54 12.33 2.63 9.49
CA SER A 54 13.62 3.20 9.87
C SER A 54 14.09 2.63 11.20
N THR A 55 15.38 2.61 11.38
CA THR A 55 15.99 2.30 12.68
C THR A 55 15.94 3.55 13.53
N LYS A 56 15.63 3.38 14.81
CA LYS A 56 15.61 4.49 15.77
C LYS A 56 17.01 5.05 15.96
N ASP A 57 17.98 4.17 16.06
CA ASP A 57 19.36 4.52 16.33
C ASP A 57 20.27 4.04 15.20
N SER A 58 21.02 4.96 14.62
CA SER A 58 22.09 4.67 13.66
C SER A 58 23.21 5.70 13.81
N GLN A 59 24.43 5.26 13.65
CA GLN A 59 25.60 6.11 13.72
C GLN A 59 26.54 5.87 12.53
N ILE A 60 27.08 6.97 12.02
CA ILE A 60 28.05 6.96 10.93
C ILE A 60 29.43 7.21 11.51
N VAL A 61 30.39 6.41 11.09
CA VAL A 61 31.81 6.60 11.41
C VAL A 61 32.48 7.26 10.23
N THR A 62 33.24 8.33 10.50
CA THR A 62 33.98 9.09 9.49
C THR A 62 35.48 8.98 9.76
N SER A 63 36.29 9.13 8.72
CA SER A 63 37.73 9.18 8.84
C SER A 63 38.18 10.47 9.53
N THR A 64 39.13 10.34 10.46
CA THR A 64 39.72 11.49 11.16
C THR A 64 40.98 12.02 10.48
N ALA A 65 41.52 11.29 9.51
CA ALA A 65 42.76 11.69 8.80
C ALA A 65 42.77 11.09 7.39
N LYS A 66 43.63 11.62 6.52
CA LYS A 66 43.90 10.98 5.24
C LYS A 66 44.74 9.71 5.48
N THR A 67 44.24 8.56 4.98
CA THR A 67 44.91 7.26 5.13
C THR A 67 44.38 6.28 4.08
N THR A 68 44.95 5.06 4.06
CA THR A 68 44.47 3.98 3.16
C THR A 68 43.90 2.85 4.01
N VAL A 69 42.77 2.29 3.58
CA VAL A 69 42.16 1.12 4.19
C VAL A 69 43.07 -0.09 3.93
N LYS A 70 43.54 -0.73 5.01
CA LYS A 70 44.40 -1.88 4.91
C LYS A 70 43.62 -3.19 4.90
N GLU A 71 42.59 -3.28 5.72
CA GLU A 71 41.84 -4.51 5.94
C GLU A 71 40.41 -4.17 6.42
N CYS A 72 39.42 -4.88 5.88
CA CYS A 72 38.02 -4.85 6.34
C CYS A 72 37.76 -6.18 7.08
N LEU A 73 37.46 -6.11 8.39
CA LEU A 73 37.23 -7.32 9.23
C LEU A 73 35.78 -7.77 9.26
N PHE A 74 34.83 -6.93 8.82
CA PHE A 74 33.39 -7.18 8.78
C PHE A 74 32.84 -6.76 7.45
N SER A 75 31.74 -7.40 7.05
CA SER A 75 30.99 -7.12 5.84
C SER A 75 29.65 -6.46 6.16
N GLU A 76 29.01 -5.86 5.14
CA GLU A 76 27.63 -5.37 5.29
C GLU A 76 26.69 -6.51 5.69
N GLY A 77 25.83 -6.25 6.68
CA GLY A 77 24.93 -7.23 7.27
C GLY A 77 25.45 -7.93 8.53
N ASP A 78 26.75 -7.81 8.84
CA ASP A 78 27.32 -8.42 10.04
C ASP A 78 26.89 -7.71 11.32
N VAL A 79 26.66 -8.50 12.38
CA VAL A 79 26.36 -7.99 13.71
C VAL A 79 27.67 -7.63 14.41
N VAL A 80 27.74 -6.39 14.89
CA VAL A 80 28.92 -5.85 15.56
C VAL A 80 28.57 -5.36 16.96
N LYS A 81 29.55 -5.40 17.85
CA LYS A 81 29.44 -4.83 19.19
C LYS A 81 30.20 -3.51 19.27
N LYS A 82 29.77 -2.66 20.16
CA LYS A 82 30.49 -1.41 20.47
C LYS A 82 31.97 -1.66 20.73
N ASN A 83 32.81 -0.87 20.06
CA ASN A 83 34.27 -0.95 20.05
C ASN A 83 34.88 -2.10 19.22
N ASP A 84 34.10 -2.94 18.53
CA ASP A 84 34.69 -3.90 17.59
C ASP A 84 35.45 -3.15 16.49
N ILE A 85 36.61 -3.65 16.12
CA ILE A 85 37.44 -3.09 15.07
C ILE A 85 36.84 -3.56 13.71
N ILE A 86 36.33 -2.62 12.93
CA ILE A 86 35.75 -2.92 11.62
C ILE A 86 36.77 -2.72 10.51
N LEU A 87 37.53 -1.62 10.57
CA LEU A 87 38.55 -1.31 9.58
C LEU A 87 39.91 -1.11 10.26
N LYS A 88 40.96 -1.54 9.57
CA LYS A 88 42.34 -1.21 9.90
C LYS A 88 42.92 -0.35 8.80
N PHE A 89 43.69 0.65 9.18
CA PHE A 89 44.37 1.56 8.28
C PHE A 89 45.85 1.30 8.16
N SER A 90 46.43 1.64 7.03
CA SER A 90 47.89 1.50 6.79
C SER A 90 48.72 2.37 7.73
N SER A 91 48.15 3.45 8.23
CA SER A 91 48.77 4.32 9.25
C SER A 91 48.82 3.72 10.66
N GLY A 92 48.25 2.52 10.85
CA GLY A 92 48.14 1.86 12.17
C GLY A 92 46.88 2.22 12.97
N GLY A 93 46.07 3.15 12.49
CA GLY A 93 44.75 3.50 13.08
C GLY A 93 43.71 2.43 12.80
N THR A 94 42.58 2.52 13.51
CA THR A 94 41.43 1.61 13.34
C THR A 94 40.13 2.39 13.38
N ALA A 95 39.11 1.97 12.58
CA ALA A 95 37.75 2.40 12.74
C ALA A 95 36.97 1.34 13.53
N ARG A 96 36.23 1.79 14.54
CA ARG A 96 35.51 0.92 15.46
C ARG A 96 34.00 1.18 15.39
N ALA A 97 33.23 0.16 15.74
CA ALA A 97 31.78 0.29 15.89
C ALA A 97 31.47 1.27 17.05
N PRO A 98 30.66 2.30 16.81
CA PRO A 98 30.29 3.28 17.82
C PRO A 98 29.24 2.76 18.80
N MET A 99 28.48 1.75 18.40
CA MET A 99 27.36 1.15 19.14
C MET A 99 27.21 -0.33 18.79
N ASP A 100 26.40 -1.06 19.56
CA ASP A 100 25.95 -2.39 19.20
C ASP A 100 24.94 -2.29 18.06
N GLY A 101 24.98 -3.21 17.13
CA GLY A 101 24.04 -3.21 16.01
C GLY A 101 24.53 -4.02 14.81
N THR A 102 24.00 -3.70 13.66
CA THR A 102 24.37 -4.32 12.38
C THR A 102 25.08 -3.30 11.51
N LEU A 103 26.14 -3.71 10.84
CA LEU A 103 26.85 -2.91 9.85
C LEU A 103 25.94 -2.73 8.62
N SER A 104 25.23 -1.61 8.56
CA SER A 104 24.22 -1.40 7.52
C SER A 104 24.82 -0.97 6.19
N ASN A 105 25.91 -0.24 6.23
CA ASN A 105 26.65 0.18 5.02
C ASN A 105 28.14 0.25 5.29
N LEU A 106 28.91 -0.18 4.31
CA LEU A 106 30.36 -0.02 4.24
C LEU A 106 30.68 0.78 2.97
N TYR A 107 31.16 2.01 3.14
CA TYR A 107 31.37 2.96 2.03
C TYR A 107 32.77 2.89 1.43
N VAL A 108 33.62 2.00 1.91
CA VAL A 108 35.02 1.85 1.53
C VAL A 108 35.41 0.39 1.42
N GLU A 109 36.37 0.10 0.57
CA GLU A 109 36.93 -1.23 0.36
C GLU A 109 38.41 -1.27 0.74
N GLU A 110 38.96 -2.47 0.81
CA GLU A 110 40.41 -2.63 1.02
C GLU A 110 41.22 -2.02 -0.10
N GLY A 111 42.20 -1.22 0.26
CA GLY A 111 43.03 -0.49 -0.68
C GLY A 111 42.58 0.95 -0.97
N ASP A 112 41.38 1.34 -0.54
CA ASP A 112 40.84 2.68 -0.80
C ASP A 112 41.61 3.74 -0.02
N GLU A 113 41.91 4.86 -0.69
CA GLU A 113 42.34 6.10 -0.04
C GLU A 113 41.14 6.85 0.53
N VAL A 114 41.17 7.14 1.81
CA VAL A 114 40.13 7.91 2.51
C VAL A 114 40.68 9.25 2.96
N THR A 115 39.83 10.26 2.91
CA THR A 115 40.17 11.62 3.34
C THR A 115 39.52 11.95 4.68
N MET A 116 40.03 12.96 5.36
CA MET A 116 39.41 13.43 6.60
C MET A 116 37.97 13.85 6.41
N GLY A 117 37.07 13.36 7.27
CA GLY A 117 35.62 13.62 7.18
C GLY A 117 34.84 12.68 6.24
N GLN A 118 35.52 11.84 5.47
CA GLN A 118 34.87 10.88 4.59
C GLN A 118 34.13 9.82 5.42
N GLN A 119 32.89 9.48 5.01
CA GLN A 119 32.12 8.41 5.64
C GLN A 119 32.74 7.06 5.31
N LEU A 120 32.92 6.24 6.34
CA LEU A 120 33.53 4.93 6.23
C LEU A 120 32.51 3.81 6.34
N LEU A 121 31.65 3.90 7.35
CA LEU A 121 30.65 2.87 7.63
C LEU A 121 29.48 3.44 8.42
N ARG A 122 28.36 2.71 8.40
CA ARG A 122 27.17 2.99 9.22
C ARG A 122 26.80 1.75 10.01
N VAL A 123 26.60 1.92 11.31
CA VAL A 123 26.03 0.90 12.18
C VAL A 123 24.61 1.32 12.57
N ALA A 124 23.66 0.41 12.48
CA ALA A 124 22.26 0.64 12.79
C ALA A 124 21.71 -0.44 13.71
N ASP A 125 20.89 -0.05 14.68
CA ASP A 125 20.19 -0.98 15.54
C ASP A 125 18.83 -1.33 14.95
N TYR A 126 18.68 -2.55 14.48
CA TYR A 126 17.42 -3.11 13.93
C TYR A 126 16.58 -3.84 14.98
N SER A 127 16.99 -3.88 16.25
CA SER A 127 16.24 -4.55 17.31
C SER A 127 14.94 -3.81 17.66
N ASN A 128 14.91 -2.49 17.44
CA ASN A 128 13.76 -1.63 17.69
C ASN A 128 13.40 -0.80 16.44
N PRO A 129 12.86 -1.44 15.40
CA PRO A 129 12.46 -0.70 14.22
C PRO A 129 11.25 0.20 14.52
N GLN A 130 11.22 1.36 13.91
CA GLN A 130 10.06 2.26 13.96
C GLN A 130 9.54 2.54 12.55
N ILE A 131 8.23 2.65 12.45
CA ILE A 131 7.59 3.05 11.21
C ILE A 131 7.15 4.50 11.39
N VAL A 132 7.62 5.36 10.51
CA VAL A 132 7.16 6.75 10.44
C VAL A 132 6.26 6.87 9.22
N PHE A 133 5.01 7.25 9.44
CA PHE A 133 4.06 7.51 8.38
C PHE A 133 3.41 8.87 8.60
N ASN A 134 3.08 9.53 7.50
CA ASN A 134 2.37 10.78 7.53
C ASN A 134 0.87 10.51 7.45
N VAL A 135 0.12 11.16 8.31
CA VAL A 135 -1.34 11.08 8.34
C VAL A 135 -1.89 12.44 8.01
N ASP A 136 -2.86 12.48 7.11
CA ASP A 136 -3.58 13.71 6.80
C ASP A 136 -4.43 14.16 8.00
N GLU A 137 -4.65 15.46 8.14
CA GLU A 137 -5.38 16.04 9.25
C GLU A 137 -6.81 15.47 9.37
N TYR A 138 -7.41 15.08 8.25
CA TYR A 138 -8.75 14.50 8.19
C TYR A 138 -8.83 13.09 8.77
N ASP A 139 -7.76 12.30 8.67
CA ASP A 139 -7.71 10.91 9.15
C ASP A 139 -7.21 10.79 10.59
N ARG A 140 -6.65 11.86 11.14
CA ARG A 140 -6.12 11.92 12.50
C ARG A 140 -7.13 11.54 13.60
N PRO A 141 -8.41 11.93 13.52
CA PRO A 141 -9.39 11.55 14.55
C PRO A 141 -9.72 10.06 14.61
N ALA A 142 -9.43 9.32 13.53
CA ALA A 142 -9.68 7.89 13.44
C ALA A 142 -8.56 7.05 14.07
N LEU A 143 -7.44 7.67 14.45
CA LEU A 143 -6.28 7.00 15.02
C LEU A 143 -6.21 7.21 16.53
N SER A 144 -5.94 6.14 17.26
CA SER A 144 -5.70 6.18 18.69
C SER A 144 -4.42 5.44 19.07
N VAL A 145 -3.79 5.90 20.15
CA VAL A 145 -2.57 5.26 20.67
C VAL A 145 -2.92 3.87 21.20
N GLY A 146 -2.19 2.86 20.73
CA GLY A 146 -2.37 1.47 21.16
C GLY A 146 -3.33 0.64 20.28
N GLN A 147 -3.75 1.17 19.17
CA GLN A 147 -4.63 0.49 18.20
C GLN A 147 -3.84 -0.52 17.37
#